data_baa8fdf465d9b8033dec0ba62068d458
#
_entry.id   baa8fdf465d9b8033dec0ba62068d458
#
_cell.length_a   1.000
_cell.length_b   1.000
_cell.length_c   1.000
_cell.angle_alpha   90.00
_cell.angle_beta   90.00
_cell.angle_gamma   90.00
#
_symmetry.space_group_name_H-M   'P 1'
#
loop_
_entity.id
_entity.type
_entity.pdbx_description
1 polymer ?
#
loop_
_entity_poly.entity_id
_entity_poly.type
_entity_poly.pdbx_seq_one_letter_code
_entity_poly.pdbx_strand_id
1 'polypeptide(L)'
;MVLGSTALSAQQDPLYSQYFNNPMLINPAFAGIHDRLYAGLAYRSQWSGIDGGPTTFNFNGHIALLNNKLGAGMIAVQDKVGDIKNTQYGGTFAYHIKGIHTTFSFGMQAGFIRYSTDIQGVLVRNADPLFAPFSETKFNTGVGILMKGERYSVGLSVPQLLSSSVSMGGQSIQIYQQHYYLYSGYLFYLSEQIQFKPTTLLRLTHGAPLSVDFNANLTFNSLYTAGLFTRNLNTYGLLVQAIFGNVRAGYVFELPGKGSALNFNTHEVSLALSLDVLSSHNHSSTGF
;
A
#
# COMPACT_ATOMS: atom_id res chain seq x y z
N MET A 1 -20.71 34.42 -17.95
CA MET A 1 -20.09 33.13 -18.19
C MET A 1 -19.12 32.88 -17.03
N VAL A 2 -19.56 32.14 -15.99
CA VAL A 2 -18.75 31.89 -14.81
C VAL A 2 -17.90 30.65 -15.10
N LEU A 3 -16.60 30.84 -15.31
CA LEU A 3 -15.63 29.78 -15.39
C LEU A 3 -15.46 29.23 -13.94
N GLY A 4 -16.10 28.12 -13.65
CA GLY A 4 -15.86 27.38 -12.42
C GLY A 4 -14.42 26.86 -12.44
N SER A 5 -13.59 27.36 -11.55
CA SER A 5 -12.26 26.81 -11.26
C SER A 5 -12.43 25.43 -10.65
N THR A 6 -12.29 24.39 -11.47
CA THR A 6 -12.08 23.03 -10.95
C THR A 6 -10.70 23.01 -10.31
N ALA A 7 -10.65 22.97 -8.99
CA ALA A 7 -9.40 22.68 -8.28
C ALA A 7 -8.93 21.30 -8.72
N LEU A 8 -7.86 21.24 -9.50
CA LEU A 8 -7.15 20.00 -9.83
C LEU A 8 -6.45 19.51 -8.57
N SER A 9 -7.12 18.66 -7.80
CA SER A 9 -6.51 17.92 -6.70
C SER A 9 -5.72 16.76 -7.29
N ALA A 10 -4.43 16.97 -7.55
CA ALA A 10 -3.64 16.09 -8.42
C ALA A 10 -2.70 15.14 -7.69
N GLN A 11 -2.72 15.03 -6.35
CA GLN A 11 -1.82 14.08 -5.68
C GLN A 11 -2.61 13.06 -4.88
N GLN A 12 -2.68 11.84 -5.44
CA GLN A 12 -3.19 10.66 -4.75
C GLN A 12 -1.99 9.86 -4.21
N ASP A 13 -2.17 9.24 -3.03
CA ASP A 13 -1.22 8.24 -2.53
C ASP A 13 -0.93 7.17 -3.59
N PRO A 14 0.29 6.59 -3.59
CA PRO A 14 0.63 5.48 -4.47
C PRO A 14 -0.44 4.38 -4.41
N LEU A 15 -0.92 3.97 -5.56
CA LEU A 15 -1.94 2.94 -5.66
C LEU A 15 -1.27 1.57 -5.63
N TYR A 16 -1.36 0.86 -4.50
CA TYR A 16 -0.86 -0.51 -4.39
C TYR A 16 -1.93 -1.48 -4.88
N SER A 17 -1.67 -2.23 -5.96
CA SER A 17 -2.61 -3.26 -6.42
C SER A 17 -2.53 -4.53 -5.56
N GLN A 18 -1.40 -4.75 -4.89
CA GLN A 18 -1.16 -5.90 -4.02
C GLN A 18 -1.27 -5.58 -2.51
N TYR A 19 -2.12 -4.62 -2.11
CA TYR A 19 -2.30 -4.27 -0.70
C TYR A 19 -2.73 -5.47 0.17
N PHE A 20 -3.40 -6.46 -0.41
CA PHE A 20 -3.80 -7.68 0.30
C PHE A 20 -2.61 -8.62 0.59
N ASN A 21 -1.48 -8.49 -0.12
CA ASN A 21 -0.22 -9.17 0.17
C ASN A 21 0.64 -8.41 1.19
N ASN A 22 0.54 -7.07 1.16
CA ASN A 22 1.30 -6.16 2.02
C ASN A 22 0.37 -5.19 2.77
N PRO A 23 -0.55 -5.70 3.60
CA PRO A 23 -1.57 -4.86 4.24
C PRO A 23 -0.97 -3.87 5.26
N MET A 24 0.28 -4.06 5.72
CA MET A 24 0.97 -3.13 6.61
C MET A 24 1.19 -1.76 5.96
N LEU A 25 1.29 -1.68 4.63
CA LEU A 25 1.41 -0.41 3.91
C LEU A 25 0.17 0.48 4.06
N ILE A 26 -1.00 -0.13 4.23
CA ILE A 26 -2.27 0.59 4.40
C ILE A 26 -2.73 0.65 5.85
N ASN A 27 -2.30 -0.28 6.71
CA ASN A 27 -2.72 -0.31 8.12
C ASN A 27 -1.59 -0.84 9.01
N PRO A 28 -1.02 0.00 9.89
CA PRO A 28 0.08 -0.38 10.77
C PRO A 28 -0.28 -1.50 11.78
N ALA A 29 -1.58 -1.74 12.04
CA ALA A 29 -2.02 -2.81 12.93
C ALA A 29 -1.72 -4.24 12.39
N PHE A 30 -1.30 -4.37 11.12
CA PHE A 30 -0.85 -5.64 10.56
C PHE A 30 0.61 -5.99 10.92
N ALA A 31 1.39 -5.07 11.48
CA ALA A 31 2.77 -5.37 11.85
C ALA A 31 2.83 -6.54 12.84
N GLY A 32 3.59 -7.60 12.53
CA GLY A 32 3.76 -8.77 13.40
C GLY A 32 2.51 -9.61 13.63
N ILE A 33 1.45 -9.48 12.85
CA ILE A 33 0.19 -10.23 13.01
C ILE A 33 0.36 -11.74 12.75
N HIS A 34 1.42 -12.13 12.08
CA HIS A 34 1.82 -13.51 11.83
C HIS A 34 3.08 -13.84 12.65
N ASP A 35 3.21 -15.09 13.09
CA ASP A 35 4.33 -15.58 13.92
C ASP A 35 5.64 -15.72 13.14
N ARG A 36 5.84 -14.92 12.10
CA ARG A 36 6.94 -15.01 11.16
C ARG A 36 7.62 -13.66 10.97
N LEU A 37 8.91 -13.70 10.69
CA LEU A 37 9.58 -12.59 10.06
C LEU A 37 9.09 -12.51 8.61
N TYR A 38 8.59 -11.38 8.23
CA TYR A 38 8.18 -11.08 6.87
C TYR A 38 9.02 -9.94 6.31
N ALA A 39 9.48 -10.06 5.07
CA ALA A 39 10.09 -8.98 4.31
C ALA A 39 9.57 -9.02 2.88
N GLY A 40 9.08 -7.92 2.38
CA GLY A 40 8.50 -7.78 1.05
C GLY A 40 9.05 -6.59 0.27
N LEU A 41 9.19 -6.79 -1.03
CA LEU A 41 9.56 -5.78 -2.01
C LEU A 41 8.51 -5.78 -3.10
N ALA A 42 8.14 -4.62 -3.62
CA ALA A 42 7.38 -4.52 -4.85
C ALA A 42 7.82 -3.31 -5.69
N TYR A 43 7.72 -3.49 -6.99
CA TYR A 43 7.96 -2.45 -7.99
C TYR A 43 6.76 -2.37 -8.91
N ARG A 44 6.20 -1.17 -9.04
CA ARG A 44 5.07 -0.85 -9.90
C ARG A 44 5.46 0.18 -10.92
N SER A 45 5.17 -0.09 -12.18
CA SER A 45 5.31 0.83 -13.31
C SER A 45 3.95 1.07 -13.91
N GLN A 46 3.44 2.30 -13.75
CA GLN A 46 2.16 2.72 -14.33
C GLN A 46 2.38 3.33 -15.69
N TRP A 47 1.41 3.10 -16.58
CA TRP A 47 1.42 3.62 -17.94
C TRP A 47 2.71 3.27 -18.68
N SER A 48 3.06 1.97 -18.67
CA SER A 48 4.26 1.47 -19.31
C SER A 48 4.34 1.88 -20.77
N GLY A 49 5.44 2.54 -21.14
CA GLY A 49 5.66 3.09 -22.47
C GLY A 49 5.57 4.61 -22.55
N ILE A 50 5.27 5.29 -21.43
CA ILE A 50 5.33 6.76 -21.33
C ILE A 50 6.60 7.14 -20.57
N ASP A 51 7.41 8.03 -21.18
CA ASP A 51 8.55 8.64 -20.49
C ASP A 51 8.07 9.48 -19.32
N GLY A 52 8.65 9.28 -18.13
CA GLY A 52 8.22 9.94 -16.90
C GLY A 52 6.93 9.35 -16.28
N GLY A 53 6.43 8.23 -16.77
CA GLY A 53 5.30 7.52 -16.18
C GLY A 53 5.52 7.21 -14.68
N PRO A 54 4.44 7.13 -13.87
CA PRO A 54 4.57 6.89 -12.43
C PRO A 54 5.23 5.54 -12.13
N THR A 55 6.21 5.55 -11.22
CA THR A 55 6.86 4.35 -10.72
C THR A 55 6.85 4.35 -9.21
N THR A 56 6.50 3.21 -8.61
CA THR A 56 6.47 3.05 -7.17
C THR A 56 7.34 1.86 -6.78
N PHE A 57 8.29 2.07 -5.91
CA PHE A 57 9.05 1.03 -5.24
C PHE A 57 8.65 1.00 -3.76
N ASN A 58 8.36 -0.16 -3.21
CA ASN A 58 8.12 -0.31 -1.79
C ASN A 58 8.89 -1.49 -1.20
N PHE A 59 9.35 -1.28 0.02
CA PHE A 59 9.88 -2.29 0.91
C PHE A 59 9.08 -2.23 2.21
N ASN A 60 8.75 -3.39 2.74
CA ASN A 60 8.21 -3.51 4.08
C ASN A 60 8.74 -4.78 4.75
N GLY A 61 8.94 -4.70 6.06
CA GLY A 61 9.33 -5.85 6.86
C GLY A 61 8.74 -5.76 8.24
N HIS A 62 8.35 -6.88 8.82
CA HIS A 62 7.84 -6.90 10.19
C HIS A 62 8.10 -8.27 10.85
N ILE A 63 8.13 -8.23 12.16
CA ILE A 63 8.32 -9.39 13.01
C ILE A 63 7.36 -9.35 14.20
N ALA A 64 6.91 -10.50 14.64
CA ALA A 64 6.21 -10.66 15.89
C ALA A 64 7.19 -10.82 17.05
N LEU A 65 6.90 -10.18 18.16
CA LEU A 65 7.70 -10.18 19.38
C LEU A 65 6.82 -10.55 20.58
N LEU A 66 7.46 -10.96 21.68
CA LEU A 66 6.81 -11.25 22.97
C LEU A 66 5.60 -12.22 22.82
N ASN A 67 5.82 -13.37 22.20
CA ASN A 67 4.78 -14.37 21.93
C ASN A 67 3.59 -13.75 21.15
N ASN A 68 3.90 -12.97 20.14
CA ASN A 68 2.94 -12.27 19.27
C ASN A 68 2.02 -11.28 20.00
N LYS A 69 2.44 -10.75 21.14
CA LYS A 69 1.74 -9.63 21.77
C LYS A 69 2.13 -8.29 21.18
N LEU A 70 3.34 -8.20 20.61
CA LEU A 70 3.85 -7.02 19.94
C LEU A 70 4.25 -7.35 18.51
N GLY A 71 4.02 -6.42 17.62
CA GLY A 71 4.56 -6.38 16.28
C GLY A 71 5.50 -5.19 16.12
N ALA A 72 6.64 -5.40 15.48
CA ALA A 72 7.53 -4.33 15.06
C ALA A 72 7.79 -4.44 13.56
N GLY A 73 7.90 -3.33 12.88
CA GLY A 73 8.14 -3.34 11.44
C GLY A 73 8.74 -2.03 10.94
N MET A 74 9.06 -2.05 9.66
CA MET A 74 9.57 -0.90 8.93
C MET A 74 8.97 -0.83 7.54
N ILE A 75 8.82 0.37 7.04
CA ILE A 75 8.38 0.65 5.67
C ILE A 75 9.35 1.61 4.99
N ALA A 76 9.56 1.41 3.71
CA ALA A 76 10.19 2.38 2.82
C ALA A 76 9.43 2.36 1.50
N VAL A 77 8.96 3.52 1.06
CA VAL A 77 8.22 3.68 -0.19
C VAL A 77 8.82 4.84 -0.96
N GLN A 78 9.10 4.63 -2.22
CA GLN A 78 9.49 5.70 -3.12
C GLN A 78 8.51 5.72 -4.29
N ASP A 79 7.87 6.86 -4.47
CA ASP A 79 6.99 7.15 -5.59
C ASP A 79 7.59 8.26 -6.45
N LYS A 80 7.63 8.05 -7.76
CA LYS A 80 8.17 9.00 -8.71
C LYS A 80 7.18 9.21 -9.85
N VAL A 81 6.87 10.47 -10.14
CA VAL A 81 6.00 10.87 -11.24
C VAL A 81 6.69 12.04 -11.97
N GLY A 82 7.19 11.78 -13.17
CA GLY A 82 8.04 12.77 -13.87
C GLY A 82 9.25 13.13 -13.02
N ASP A 83 9.40 14.42 -12.72
CA ASP A 83 10.49 14.97 -11.92
C ASP A 83 10.16 15.04 -10.41
N ILE A 84 8.93 14.71 -10.03
CA ILE A 84 8.49 14.69 -8.62
C ILE A 84 8.81 13.34 -8.01
N LYS A 85 9.47 13.36 -6.86
CA LYS A 85 9.85 12.16 -6.11
C LYS A 85 9.43 12.31 -4.65
N ASN A 86 8.64 11.35 -4.17
CA ASN A 86 8.26 11.22 -2.77
C ASN A 86 8.93 9.98 -2.19
N THR A 87 9.64 10.13 -1.08
CA THR A 87 10.27 9.00 -0.40
C THR A 87 9.82 8.98 1.05
N GLN A 88 9.10 7.94 1.42
CA GLN A 88 8.65 7.69 2.79
C GLN A 88 9.49 6.58 3.42
N TYR A 89 9.85 6.75 4.68
CA TYR A 89 10.45 5.71 5.51
C TYR A 89 9.98 5.85 6.94
N GLY A 90 9.74 4.74 7.61
CA GLY A 90 9.23 4.77 8.98
C GLY A 90 9.26 3.43 9.68
N GLY A 91 9.15 3.51 11.00
CA GLY A 91 8.94 2.39 11.89
C GLY A 91 7.46 2.18 12.17
N THR A 92 7.07 0.94 12.36
CA THR A 92 5.70 0.53 12.68
C THR A 92 5.70 -0.34 13.92
N PHE A 93 4.75 -0.12 14.82
CA PHE A 93 4.52 -0.92 16.02
C PHE A 93 3.05 -1.30 16.11
N ALA A 94 2.77 -2.52 16.58
CA ALA A 94 1.42 -2.97 16.84
C ALA A 94 1.36 -3.73 18.17
N TYR A 95 0.25 -3.57 18.88
CA TYR A 95 -0.09 -4.34 20.07
C TYR A 95 -1.27 -5.25 19.77
N HIS A 96 -1.13 -6.54 20.08
CA HIS A 96 -2.12 -7.56 19.77
C HIS A 96 -2.76 -8.11 21.06
N ILE A 97 -4.08 -8.01 21.13
CA ILE A 97 -4.90 -8.60 22.19
C ILE A 97 -5.52 -9.86 21.61
N LYS A 98 -5.01 -11.02 22.04
CA LYS A 98 -5.48 -12.33 21.57
C LYS A 98 -6.68 -12.77 22.40
N GLY A 99 -7.84 -12.92 21.76
CA GLY A 99 -9.00 -13.64 22.28
C GLY A 99 -8.98 -15.10 21.83
N ILE A 100 -10.04 -15.83 22.10
CA ILE A 100 -10.15 -17.26 21.76
C ILE A 100 -10.21 -17.46 20.23
N HIS A 101 -11.00 -16.66 19.53
CA HIS A 101 -11.22 -16.78 18.07
C HIS A 101 -10.86 -15.52 17.28
N THR A 102 -10.47 -14.46 17.98
CA THR A 102 -10.26 -13.15 17.36
C THR A 102 -9.10 -12.44 18.01
N THR A 103 -8.24 -11.86 17.21
CA THR A 103 -7.17 -10.96 17.65
C THR A 103 -7.56 -9.54 17.31
N PHE A 104 -7.52 -8.66 18.30
CA PHE A 104 -7.61 -7.20 18.13
C PHE A 104 -6.21 -6.62 18.11
N SER A 105 -5.91 -5.80 17.12
CA SER A 105 -4.60 -5.18 16.98
C SER A 105 -4.76 -3.67 16.89
N PHE A 106 -3.87 -2.97 17.60
CA PHE A 106 -3.73 -1.51 17.57
C PHE A 106 -2.34 -1.20 17.04
N GLY A 107 -2.28 -0.51 15.92
CA GLY A 107 -1.02 -0.19 15.25
C GLY A 107 -0.76 1.30 15.22
N MET A 108 0.51 1.65 15.28
CA MET A 108 1.00 3.01 15.02
C MET A 108 2.24 2.95 14.15
N GLN A 109 2.41 3.97 13.35
CA GLN A 109 3.66 4.18 12.61
C GLN A 109 4.13 5.62 12.77
N ALA A 110 5.43 5.81 12.69
CA ALA A 110 6.05 7.13 12.70
C ALA A 110 7.27 7.12 11.77
N GLY A 111 7.48 8.23 11.07
CA GLY A 111 8.56 8.32 10.11
C GLY A 111 8.61 9.68 9.42
N PHE A 112 9.31 9.70 8.30
CA PHE A 112 9.53 10.91 7.53
C PHE A 112 9.15 10.69 6.07
N ILE A 113 8.66 11.75 5.45
CA ILE A 113 8.38 11.81 4.03
C ILE A 113 9.20 12.93 3.45
N ARG A 114 10.06 12.60 2.49
CA ARG A 114 10.85 13.56 1.73
C ARG A 114 10.18 13.78 0.38
N TYR A 115 9.80 15.01 0.14
CA TYR A 115 9.31 15.50 -1.13
C TYR A 115 10.43 16.22 -1.86
N SER A 116 10.68 15.87 -3.11
CA SER A 116 11.70 16.52 -3.92
C SER A 116 11.26 16.64 -5.38
N THR A 117 11.69 17.72 -6.01
CA THR A 117 11.60 17.93 -7.45
C THR A 117 13.00 18.23 -7.97
N ASP A 118 13.36 17.62 -9.08
CA ASP A 118 14.61 17.89 -9.79
C ASP A 118 14.26 18.16 -11.24
N ILE A 119 13.89 19.42 -11.51
CA ILE A 119 13.49 19.84 -12.85
C ILE A 119 14.75 20.09 -13.67
N GLN A 120 15.22 19.04 -14.33
CA GLN A 120 16.38 19.13 -15.24
C GLN A 120 15.90 19.42 -16.67
N GLY A 121 16.52 20.38 -17.32
CA GLY A 121 16.38 20.62 -18.77
C GLY A 121 15.27 21.59 -19.19
N VAL A 122 14.52 22.19 -18.27
CA VAL A 122 13.65 23.30 -18.63
C VAL A 122 14.47 24.59 -18.79
N LEU A 123 14.72 24.97 -20.04
CA LEU A 123 15.32 26.27 -20.36
C LEU A 123 14.29 27.38 -20.07
N VAL A 124 14.27 27.85 -18.84
CA VAL A 124 13.44 29.00 -18.45
C VAL A 124 14.17 30.27 -18.88
N ARG A 125 13.56 31.05 -19.72
CA ARG A 125 14.11 32.32 -20.21
C ARG A 125 14.27 33.38 -19.10
N ASN A 126 13.51 33.24 -18.03
CA ASN A 126 13.62 33.99 -16.76
C ASN A 126 13.56 32.99 -15.58
N ALA A 127 14.38 33.20 -14.57
CA ALA A 127 14.36 32.41 -13.37
C ALA A 127 12.99 32.49 -12.69
N ASP A 128 12.18 31.45 -12.85
CA ASP A 128 10.88 31.33 -12.17
C ASP A 128 11.09 30.48 -10.90
N PRO A 129 10.82 31.02 -9.70
CA PRO A 129 10.96 30.28 -8.46
C PRO A 129 10.14 28.97 -8.37
N LEU A 130 9.10 28.81 -9.19
CA LEU A 130 8.30 27.59 -9.30
C LEU A 130 9.04 26.44 -9.96
N PHE A 131 10.08 26.72 -10.75
CA PHE A 131 10.93 25.71 -11.40
C PHE A 131 12.27 25.49 -10.68
N ALA A 132 12.44 26.04 -9.48
CA ALA A 132 13.65 25.79 -8.71
C ALA A 132 13.63 24.35 -8.14
N PRO A 133 14.78 23.66 -8.13
CA PRO A 133 14.89 22.39 -7.42
C PRO A 133 14.46 22.54 -5.96
N PHE A 134 13.65 21.61 -5.50
CA PHE A 134 13.03 21.67 -4.20
C PHE A 134 13.24 20.35 -3.46
N SER A 135 13.51 20.41 -2.17
CA SER A 135 13.56 19.23 -1.32
C SER A 135 13.17 19.58 0.11
N GLU A 136 12.14 18.96 0.61
CA GLU A 136 11.65 19.15 1.97
C GLU A 136 11.30 17.81 2.63
N THR A 137 11.65 17.67 3.91
CA THR A 137 11.35 16.47 4.69
C THR A 137 10.36 16.83 5.79
N LYS A 138 9.26 16.09 5.88
CA LYS A 138 8.20 16.24 6.87
C LYS A 138 8.11 14.98 7.72
N PHE A 139 7.94 15.15 9.02
CA PHE A 139 7.54 14.07 9.92
C PHE A 139 6.08 13.73 9.69
N ASN A 140 5.75 12.44 9.72
CA ASN A 140 4.38 11.96 9.71
C ASN A 140 4.22 10.78 10.66
N THR A 141 3.00 10.59 11.13
CA THR A 141 2.60 9.46 11.97
C THR A 141 1.29 8.90 11.46
N GLY A 142 0.99 7.66 11.82
CA GLY A 142 -0.24 7.00 11.42
C GLY A 142 -0.72 6.03 12.47
N VAL A 143 -1.99 5.70 12.41
CA VAL A 143 -2.63 4.76 13.33
C VAL A 143 -3.54 3.80 12.58
N GLY A 144 -3.81 2.67 13.20
CA GLY A 144 -4.75 1.69 12.68
C GLY A 144 -5.23 0.74 13.75
N ILE A 145 -6.39 0.18 13.48
CA ILE A 145 -6.99 -0.90 14.25
C ILE A 145 -7.32 -2.04 13.30
N LEU A 146 -7.24 -3.26 13.82
CA LEU A 146 -7.52 -4.47 13.06
C LEU A 146 -8.20 -5.48 13.97
N MET A 147 -9.25 -6.09 13.48
CA MET A 147 -9.88 -7.27 14.03
C MET A 147 -9.63 -8.42 13.05
N LYS A 148 -8.95 -9.46 13.49
CA LYS A 148 -8.60 -10.63 12.68
C LYS A 148 -9.04 -11.92 13.38
N GLY A 149 -9.89 -12.70 12.72
CA GLY A 149 -10.21 -14.07 13.05
C GLY A 149 -9.44 -15.06 12.17
N GLU A 150 -9.79 -16.32 12.25
CA GLU A 150 -9.22 -17.37 11.39
C GLU A 150 -9.55 -17.16 9.92
N ARG A 151 -10.77 -16.71 9.63
CA ARG A 151 -11.28 -16.57 8.26
C ARG A 151 -11.57 -15.16 7.83
N TYR A 152 -11.55 -14.18 8.74
CA TYR A 152 -11.89 -12.80 8.41
C TYR A 152 -10.86 -11.83 8.94
N SER A 153 -10.81 -10.69 8.29
CA SER A 153 -10.04 -9.54 8.76
C SER A 153 -10.76 -8.25 8.38
N VAL A 154 -10.91 -7.35 9.35
CA VAL A 154 -11.50 -6.03 9.15
C VAL A 154 -10.63 -5.01 9.87
N GLY A 155 -10.25 -3.94 9.18
CA GLY A 155 -9.38 -2.92 9.74
C GLY A 155 -9.73 -1.52 9.28
N LEU A 156 -9.50 -0.57 10.16
CA LEU A 156 -9.58 0.87 9.90
C LEU A 156 -8.21 1.48 10.13
N SER A 157 -7.82 2.44 9.30
CA SER A 157 -6.52 3.08 9.45
C SER A 157 -6.44 4.45 8.79
N VAL A 158 -5.51 5.25 9.30
CA VAL A 158 -5.01 6.48 8.72
C VAL A 158 -3.48 6.40 8.77
N PRO A 159 -2.83 5.83 7.73
CA PRO A 159 -1.37 5.60 7.74
C PRO A 159 -0.55 6.89 7.82
N GLN A 160 -1.11 7.99 7.36
CA GLN A 160 -0.50 9.33 7.44
C GLN A 160 -1.52 10.32 7.97
N LEU A 161 -1.37 10.70 9.24
CA LEU A 161 -2.29 11.58 9.97
C LEU A 161 -2.05 13.05 9.67
N LEU A 162 -0.80 13.43 9.38
CA LEU A 162 -0.44 14.83 9.23
C LEU A 162 -0.52 15.21 7.74
N SER A 163 -1.42 16.11 7.41
CA SER A 163 -1.42 16.75 6.11
C SER A 163 -0.16 17.59 5.94
N SER A 164 0.40 17.60 4.74
CA SER A 164 1.65 18.31 4.46
C SER A 164 1.44 19.34 3.37
N SER A 165 1.93 20.55 3.61
CA SER A 165 2.02 21.62 2.61
C SER A 165 3.46 22.12 2.51
N VAL A 166 3.78 22.65 1.34
CA VAL A 166 5.10 23.19 1.00
C VAL A 166 4.95 24.60 0.46
N SER A 167 5.87 25.47 0.80
CA SER A 167 5.91 26.82 0.26
C SER A 167 6.80 26.87 -0.98
N MET A 168 6.20 27.15 -2.15
CA MET A 168 6.90 27.36 -3.41
C MET A 168 6.50 28.72 -4.00
N GLY A 169 7.48 29.56 -4.32
CA GLY A 169 7.20 30.87 -4.89
C GLY A 169 6.31 31.78 -4.03
N GLY A 170 6.33 31.62 -2.70
CA GLY A 170 5.48 32.37 -1.78
C GLY A 170 4.03 31.85 -1.66
N GLN A 171 3.68 30.77 -2.36
CA GLN A 171 2.38 30.11 -2.24
C GLN A 171 2.50 28.81 -1.45
N SER A 172 1.52 28.51 -0.57
CA SER A 172 1.44 27.24 0.13
C SER A 172 0.70 26.23 -0.75
N ILE A 173 1.41 25.19 -1.19
CA ILE A 173 0.85 24.11 -2.00
C ILE A 173 0.67 22.90 -1.09
N GLN A 174 -0.55 22.37 -0.99
CA GLN A 174 -0.82 21.15 -0.26
C GLN A 174 -0.34 19.95 -1.07
N ILE A 175 0.63 19.21 -0.52
CA ILE A 175 1.28 18.07 -1.19
C ILE A 175 0.73 16.72 -0.71
N TYR A 176 0.08 16.68 0.45
CA TYR A 176 -0.53 15.48 1.00
C TYR A 176 -1.80 15.80 1.78
N GLN A 177 -2.83 14.97 1.56
CA GLN A 177 -4.06 14.94 2.32
C GLN A 177 -4.22 13.59 3.03
N GLN A 178 -4.92 13.57 4.14
CA GLN A 178 -5.18 12.35 4.90
C GLN A 178 -6.04 11.37 4.10
N HIS A 179 -5.63 10.10 4.12
CA HIS A 179 -6.38 8.99 3.57
C HIS A 179 -6.89 8.10 4.70
N TYR A 180 -8.18 7.85 4.68
CA TYR A 180 -8.86 6.92 5.58
C TYR A 180 -9.12 5.63 4.84
N TYR A 181 -8.69 4.51 5.41
CA TYR A 181 -8.86 3.19 4.83
C TYR A 181 -9.78 2.33 5.67
N LEU A 182 -10.71 1.65 5.02
CA LEU A 182 -11.44 0.52 5.57
C LEU A 182 -11.11 -0.70 4.71
N TYR A 183 -10.45 -1.66 5.33
CA TYR A 183 -10.10 -2.94 4.72
C TYR A 183 -11.01 -4.03 5.27
N SER A 184 -11.47 -4.94 4.41
CA SER A 184 -12.12 -6.17 4.81
C SER A 184 -11.70 -7.33 3.91
N GLY A 185 -11.65 -8.52 4.46
CA GLY A 185 -11.37 -9.75 3.73
C GLY A 185 -11.97 -10.95 4.43
N TYR A 186 -12.34 -11.95 3.64
CA TYR A 186 -12.85 -13.21 4.16
C TYR A 186 -12.23 -14.37 3.39
N LEU A 187 -11.94 -15.49 4.09
CA LEU A 187 -11.35 -16.70 3.55
C LEU A 187 -12.38 -17.82 3.53
N PHE A 188 -12.76 -18.28 2.35
CA PHE A 188 -13.59 -19.44 2.12
C PHE A 188 -12.71 -20.64 1.73
N TYR A 189 -12.89 -21.77 2.39
CA TYR A 189 -12.34 -23.05 1.97
C TYR A 189 -13.38 -23.72 1.05
N LEU A 190 -13.15 -23.69 -0.25
CA LEU A 190 -14.03 -24.33 -1.23
C LEU A 190 -13.79 -25.84 -1.28
N SER A 191 -12.56 -26.26 -1.07
CA SER A 191 -12.13 -27.64 -0.87
C SER A 191 -10.85 -27.67 -0.03
N GLU A 192 -10.29 -28.86 0.24
CA GLU A 192 -9.00 -29.00 0.91
C GLU A 192 -7.86 -28.31 0.15
N GLN A 193 -7.98 -28.21 -1.16
CA GLN A 193 -6.95 -27.66 -2.05
C GLN A 193 -7.27 -26.24 -2.53
N ILE A 194 -8.51 -25.78 -2.46
CA ILE A 194 -8.95 -24.52 -3.07
C ILE A 194 -9.47 -23.58 -1.99
N GLN A 195 -8.86 -22.41 -1.91
CA GLN A 195 -9.26 -21.32 -1.05
C GLN A 195 -9.69 -20.13 -1.92
N PHE A 196 -10.77 -19.47 -1.54
CA PHE A 196 -11.25 -18.25 -2.16
C PHE A 196 -11.22 -17.11 -1.16
N LYS A 197 -10.50 -16.04 -1.49
CA LYS A 197 -10.34 -14.87 -0.62
C LYS A 197 -10.78 -13.60 -1.32
N PRO A 198 -12.05 -13.20 -1.21
CA PRO A 198 -12.48 -11.86 -1.56
C PRO A 198 -11.93 -10.85 -0.55
N THR A 199 -11.51 -9.67 -1.04
CA THR A 199 -11.11 -8.53 -0.22
C THR A 199 -11.66 -7.23 -0.79
N THR A 200 -11.93 -6.29 0.10
CA THR A 200 -12.41 -4.95 -0.25
C THR A 200 -11.56 -3.92 0.47
N LEU A 201 -11.20 -2.87 -0.24
CA LEU A 201 -10.57 -1.69 0.33
C LEU A 201 -11.38 -0.45 -0.06
N LEU A 202 -11.89 0.24 0.94
CA LEU A 202 -12.47 1.57 0.78
C LEU A 202 -11.43 2.60 1.16
N ARG A 203 -11.27 3.61 0.34
CA ARG A 203 -10.39 4.74 0.59
C ARG A 203 -11.15 6.04 0.45
N LEU A 204 -11.13 6.83 1.52
CA LEU A 204 -11.75 8.15 1.59
C LEU A 204 -10.65 9.21 1.77
N THR A 205 -10.69 10.24 0.95
CA THR A 205 -9.80 11.41 1.01
C THR A 205 -10.65 12.67 0.93
N HIS A 206 -10.32 13.69 1.70
CA HIS A 206 -11.05 14.94 1.66
C HIS A 206 -11.00 15.56 0.26
N GLY A 207 -12.14 15.98 -0.26
CA GLY A 207 -12.25 16.60 -1.58
C GLY A 207 -12.13 15.64 -2.78
N ALA A 208 -12.05 14.31 -2.56
CA ALA A 208 -12.02 13.31 -3.62
C ALA A 208 -13.22 12.34 -3.49
N PRO A 209 -13.70 11.74 -4.60
CA PRO A 209 -14.69 10.67 -4.55
C PRO A 209 -14.18 9.46 -3.76
N LEU A 210 -15.10 8.73 -3.10
CA LEU A 210 -14.78 7.46 -2.47
C LEU A 210 -14.20 6.48 -3.52
N SER A 211 -13.03 5.91 -3.22
CA SER A 211 -12.43 4.85 -4.03
C SER A 211 -12.74 3.49 -3.41
N VAL A 212 -13.18 2.57 -4.25
CA VAL A 212 -13.57 1.21 -3.85
C VAL A 212 -12.79 0.21 -4.70
N ASP A 213 -11.96 -0.60 -4.04
CA ASP A 213 -11.21 -1.68 -4.67
C ASP A 213 -11.79 -3.03 -4.22
N PHE A 214 -12.07 -3.91 -5.16
CA PHE A 214 -12.47 -5.30 -4.92
C PHE A 214 -11.44 -6.24 -5.52
N ASN A 215 -11.03 -7.23 -4.74
CA ASN A 215 -10.19 -8.33 -5.22
C ASN A 215 -10.89 -9.66 -4.95
N ALA A 216 -10.75 -10.60 -5.88
CA ALA A 216 -11.22 -11.96 -5.77
C ALA A 216 -10.06 -12.90 -6.12
N ASN A 217 -9.50 -13.57 -5.12
CA ASN A 217 -8.31 -14.40 -5.27
C ASN A 217 -8.67 -15.87 -5.00
N LEU A 218 -8.26 -16.75 -5.91
CA LEU A 218 -8.31 -18.20 -5.75
C LEU A 218 -6.91 -18.73 -5.53
N THR A 219 -6.70 -19.43 -4.43
CA THR A 219 -5.41 -20.06 -4.10
C THR A 219 -5.56 -21.57 -4.19
N PHE A 220 -4.67 -22.21 -4.94
CA PHE A 220 -4.61 -23.64 -5.14
C PHE A 220 -3.41 -24.24 -4.38
N ASN A 221 -3.67 -25.33 -3.64
CA ASN A 221 -2.68 -26.04 -2.79
C ASN A 221 -1.89 -25.12 -1.85
N SER A 222 -2.42 -23.96 -1.49
CA SER A 222 -1.72 -22.93 -0.71
C SER A 222 -0.42 -22.42 -1.36
N LEU A 223 -0.19 -22.71 -2.64
CA LEU A 223 1.03 -22.39 -3.39
C LEU A 223 0.80 -21.41 -4.53
N TYR A 224 -0.28 -21.59 -5.28
CA TYR A 224 -0.53 -20.79 -6.48
C TYR A 224 -1.79 -19.97 -6.31
N THR A 225 -1.70 -18.69 -6.56
CA THR A 225 -2.86 -17.78 -6.49
C THR A 225 -3.08 -17.13 -7.85
N ALA A 226 -4.31 -17.15 -8.29
CA ALA A 226 -4.80 -16.33 -9.41
C ALA A 226 -5.93 -15.45 -8.91
N GLY A 227 -5.96 -14.20 -9.34
CA GLY A 227 -6.95 -13.24 -8.87
C GLY A 227 -7.34 -12.24 -9.93
N LEU A 228 -8.53 -11.70 -9.72
CA LEU A 228 -9.08 -10.58 -10.46
C LEU A 228 -9.31 -9.44 -9.49
N PHE A 229 -9.07 -8.22 -9.94
CA PHE A 229 -9.45 -7.06 -9.17
C PHE A 229 -10.05 -5.96 -10.03
N THR A 230 -10.81 -5.11 -9.38
CA THR A 230 -11.32 -3.87 -9.98
C THR A 230 -11.21 -2.73 -9.01
N ARG A 231 -10.94 -1.54 -9.52
CA ARG A 231 -10.97 -0.27 -8.80
C ARG A 231 -12.04 0.62 -9.39
N ASN A 232 -12.99 1.02 -8.53
CA ASN A 232 -14.14 1.85 -8.91
C ASN A 232 -14.95 1.30 -10.09
N LEU A 233 -14.91 -0.03 -10.34
CA LEU A 233 -15.52 -0.67 -11.51
C LEU A 233 -15.08 -0.05 -12.85
N ASN A 234 -13.96 0.64 -12.84
CA ASN A 234 -13.41 1.35 -13.99
C ASN A 234 -12.08 0.73 -14.46
N THR A 235 -11.18 0.46 -13.54
CA THR A 235 -9.89 -0.20 -13.79
C THR A 235 -10.01 -1.65 -13.40
N TYR A 236 -9.51 -2.56 -14.24
CA TYR A 236 -9.53 -4.00 -14.02
C TYR A 236 -8.12 -4.56 -14.13
N GLY A 237 -7.83 -5.61 -13.37
CA GLY A 237 -6.54 -6.25 -13.46
C GLY A 237 -6.57 -7.72 -13.07
N LEU A 238 -5.47 -8.37 -13.45
CA LEU A 238 -5.17 -9.77 -13.17
C LEU A 238 -4.00 -9.86 -12.21
N LEU A 239 -4.06 -10.83 -11.32
CA LEU A 239 -2.98 -11.15 -10.41
C LEU A 239 -2.63 -12.62 -10.54
N VAL A 240 -1.33 -12.93 -10.56
CA VAL A 240 -0.80 -14.28 -10.38
C VAL A 240 0.30 -14.26 -9.34
N GLN A 241 0.37 -15.31 -8.53
CA GLN A 241 1.33 -15.43 -7.46
C GLN A 241 1.71 -16.89 -7.24
N ALA A 242 2.96 -17.12 -6.90
CA ALA A 242 3.46 -18.46 -6.55
C ALA A 242 4.33 -18.39 -5.28
N ILE A 243 4.29 -19.45 -4.49
CA ILE A 243 5.07 -19.63 -3.27
C ILE A 243 6.04 -20.80 -3.49
N PHE A 244 7.32 -20.54 -3.29
CA PHE A 244 8.42 -21.49 -3.40
C PHE A 244 9.15 -21.54 -2.05
N GLY A 245 8.83 -22.53 -1.21
CA GLY A 245 9.34 -22.58 0.15
C GLY A 245 8.96 -21.32 0.94
N ASN A 246 9.94 -20.54 1.34
CA ASN A 246 9.75 -19.31 2.11
C ASN A 246 9.61 -18.04 1.23
N VAL A 247 9.73 -18.18 -0.08
CA VAL A 247 9.69 -17.07 -1.04
C VAL A 247 8.35 -17.05 -1.75
N ARG A 248 7.74 -15.88 -1.81
CA ARG A 248 6.54 -15.60 -2.58
C ARG A 248 6.88 -14.63 -3.70
N ALA A 249 6.56 -14.97 -4.93
CA ALA A 249 6.67 -14.11 -6.10
C ALA A 249 5.27 -13.79 -6.63
N GLY A 250 5.03 -12.55 -7.01
CA GLY A 250 3.75 -12.09 -7.52
C GLY A 250 3.91 -11.13 -8.70
N TYR A 251 2.93 -11.17 -9.59
CA TYR A 251 2.81 -10.26 -10.71
C TYR A 251 1.39 -9.79 -10.88
N VAL A 252 1.22 -8.51 -11.16
CA VAL A 252 -0.06 -7.89 -11.47
C VAL A 252 0.02 -7.19 -12.81
N PHE A 253 -1.01 -7.40 -13.61
CA PHE A 253 -1.27 -6.68 -14.85
C PHE A 253 -2.57 -5.91 -14.70
N GLU A 254 -2.53 -4.58 -14.94
CA GLU A 254 -3.68 -3.71 -14.82
C GLU A 254 -3.96 -3.05 -16.17
N LEU A 255 -5.20 -3.18 -16.62
CA LEU A 255 -5.70 -2.56 -17.83
C LEU A 255 -5.99 -1.07 -17.59
N PRO A 256 -5.88 -0.21 -18.61
CA PRO A 256 -6.24 1.20 -18.49
C PRO A 256 -7.72 1.33 -18.12
N GLY A 257 -8.03 2.31 -17.27
CA GLY A 257 -9.41 2.61 -16.87
C GLY A 257 -10.26 3.06 -18.06
N LYS A 258 -11.55 2.76 -18.03
CA LYS A 258 -12.49 3.24 -19.03
C LYS A 258 -12.53 4.76 -19.05
N GLY A 259 -12.39 5.35 -20.22
CA GLY A 259 -12.36 6.81 -20.40
C GLY A 259 -11.03 7.45 -20.03
N SER A 260 -9.98 6.67 -19.72
CA SER A 260 -8.63 7.20 -19.60
C SER A 260 -8.16 7.74 -20.94
N ALA A 261 -7.67 8.98 -20.94
CA ALA A 261 -7.03 9.55 -22.14
C ALA A 261 -5.73 8.81 -22.50
N LEU A 262 -5.17 8.07 -21.54
CA LEU A 262 -3.93 7.31 -21.66
C LEU A 262 -4.28 5.83 -21.73
N ASN A 263 -4.04 5.19 -22.87
CA ASN A 263 -4.33 3.79 -23.11
C ASN A 263 -3.09 2.90 -22.87
N PHE A 264 -2.51 3.00 -21.66
CA PHE A 264 -1.30 2.28 -21.28
C PHE A 264 -1.56 1.35 -20.09
N ASN A 265 -0.94 0.20 -20.14
CA ASN A 265 -1.05 -0.82 -19.09
C ASN A 265 -0.15 -0.48 -17.89
N THR A 266 -0.45 -1.10 -16.76
CA THR A 266 0.34 -1.00 -15.55
C THR A 266 0.82 -2.39 -15.14
N HIS A 267 2.06 -2.49 -14.73
CA HIS A 267 2.70 -3.72 -14.27
C HIS A 267 3.20 -3.55 -12.85
N GLU A 268 3.01 -4.58 -12.03
CA GLU A 268 3.54 -4.62 -10.67
C GLU A 268 4.15 -5.99 -10.41
N VAL A 269 5.40 -6.02 -9.96
CA VAL A 269 6.13 -7.23 -9.59
C VAL A 269 6.38 -7.18 -8.09
N SER A 270 6.23 -8.31 -7.40
CA SER A 270 6.51 -8.41 -5.96
C SER A 270 7.29 -9.66 -5.63
N LEU A 271 8.14 -9.52 -4.60
CA LEU A 271 8.85 -10.62 -3.95
C LEU A 271 8.68 -10.46 -2.44
N ALA A 272 8.42 -11.56 -1.75
CA ALA A 272 8.37 -11.57 -0.31
C ALA A 272 9.04 -12.82 0.26
N LEU A 273 9.66 -12.65 1.41
CA LEU A 273 10.30 -13.68 2.21
C LEU A 273 9.55 -13.82 3.53
N SER A 274 9.23 -15.05 3.94
CA SER A 274 8.61 -15.36 5.22
C SER A 274 9.39 -16.43 5.94
N LEU A 275 9.98 -16.09 7.09
CA LEU A 275 10.86 -17.00 7.87
C LEU A 275 10.30 -17.25 9.26
N ASP A 276 10.35 -18.50 9.69
CA ASP A 276 10.06 -18.90 11.08
C ASP A 276 11.29 -18.58 11.95
N VAL A 277 11.37 -17.37 12.51
CA VAL A 277 12.55 -16.92 13.26
C VAL A 277 12.43 -17.22 14.77
N LEU A 278 11.22 -17.46 15.26
CA LEU A 278 10.92 -17.65 16.68
C LEU A 278 10.33 -19.05 16.95
N SER A 279 10.97 -20.11 16.47
CA SER A 279 10.65 -21.47 16.93
C SER A 279 11.25 -21.72 18.32
N SER A 280 10.73 -21.12 19.37
CA SER A 280 10.85 -21.68 20.70
C SER A 280 9.55 -22.42 21.03
N HIS A 281 9.57 -23.72 20.77
CA HIS A 281 8.70 -24.74 21.37
C HIS A 281 7.23 -24.39 21.59
N ASN A 282 6.41 -24.52 20.52
CA ASN A 282 5.14 -25.24 20.58
C ASN A 282 4.58 -25.35 19.16
N HIS A 283 4.54 -26.58 18.66
CA HIS A 283 3.79 -26.94 17.49
C HIS A 283 2.31 -26.58 17.67
N SER A 284 1.82 -25.63 16.94
CA SER A 284 0.46 -25.64 16.42
C SER A 284 0.53 -25.07 15.00
N SER A 285 0.74 -26.01 14.09
CA SER A 285 0.50 -25.81 12.67
C SER A 285 -0.97 -25.46 12.48
N THR A 286 -1.26 -24.30 11.97
CA THR A 286 -2.36 -24.09 11.01
C THR A 286 -2.33 -22.65 10.50
N GLY A 287 -2.06 -22.52 9.24
CA GLY A 287 -2.92 -21.84 8.31
C GLY A 287 -2.55 -20.39 8.04
N PHE A 288 -2.17 -20.21 6.85
CA PHE A 288 -1.88 -18.99 6.07
C PHE A 288 -3.00 -17.96 6.00
#